data_213ac924268a04ff4be5414a218daaed
#
_entry.id   213ac924268a04ff4be5414a218daaed
#
_cell.length_a   1.000
_cell.length_b   1.000
_cell.length_c   1.000
_cell.angle_alpha   90.00
_cell.angle_beta   90.00
_cell.angle_gamma   90.00
#
_symmetry.space_group_name_H-M   'P 1'
#
loop_
_entity.id
_entity.type
_entity.pdbx_description
1 polymer ?
#
loop_
_entity_poly.entity_id
_entity_poly.type
_entity_poly.pdbx_seq_one_letter_code
_entity_poly.pdbx_strand_id
1 'polypeptide(L)'
;MRDSLHSDIRRRHGVEQATQVGLQLFVMPVWMGAGFADWWCHRRSDIEDTAGTTESAIHLTMMAESSLATLLGLFCEVNAGVLAVTYGTLAIHELTAILDVTYADGRREVTPLEQYVHGFLGRVPMMATMLLTVLHWDQAQAAGGLRGSPDWRIRPKRRPLSRAYRACVLAEMGAVDALYIEELTRCARAGTATP
;
A
#
# COMPACT_ATOMS: atom_id res chain seq x y z
N MET A 1 23.66 -24.29 26.90
CA MET A 1 23.96 -22.96 26.31
C MET A 1 24.06 -22.99 24.76
N ARG A 2 24.77 -23.95 24.12
CA ARG A 2 24.80 -24.07 22.65
C ARG A 2 23.44 -24.47 22.04
N ASP A 3 22.70 -25.38 22.67
CA ASP A 3 21.39 -25.85 22.13
C ASP A 3 20.31 -24.78 22.22
N SER A 4 20.32 -23.92 23.27
CA SER A 4 19.40 -22.79 23.37
C SER A 4 19.66 -21.73 22.30
N LEU A 5 20.92 -21.45 21.98
CA LEU A 5 21.31 -20.50 20.93
C LEU A 5 20.87 -20.99 19.53
N HIS A 6 21.03 -22.31 19.25
CA HIS A 6 20.58 -22.91 17.98
C HIS A 6 19.06 -22.92 17.85
N SER A 7 18.33 -23.17 18.93
CA SER A 7 16.87 -23.11 18.93
C SER A 7 16.35 -21.69 18.73
N ASP A 8 16.97 -20.68 19.33
CA ASP A 8 16.61 -19.27 19.17
C ASP A 8 16.90 -18.74 17.76
N ILE A 9 18.03 -19.14 17.15
CA ILE A 9 18.36 -18.79 15.76
C ILE A 9 17.34 -19.40 14.79
N ARG A 10 17.02 -20.69 14.93
CA ARG A 10 16.00 -21.36 14.10
C ARG A 10 14.62 -20.70 14.25
N ARG A 11 14.23 -20.35 15.45
CA ARG A 11 12.95 -19.68 15.74
C ARG A 11 12.89 -18.30 15.09
N ARG A 12 13.96 -17.49 15.16
CA ARG A 12 14.03 -16.18 14.53
C ARG A 12 13.92 -16.26 13.02
N HIS A 13 14.65 -17.15 12.37
CA HIS A 13 14.55 -17.39 10.92
C HIS A 13 13.16 -17.88 10.51
N GLY A 14 12.51 -18.72 11.31
CA GLY A 14 11.16 -19.19 11.04
C GLY A 14 10.12 -18.06 11.07
N VAL A 15 10.19 -17.17 12.06
CA VAL A 15 9.28 -16.01 12.16
C VAL A 15 9.52 -15.03 11.02
N GLU A 16 10.78 -14.72 10.71
CA GLU A 16 11.13 -13.83 9.60
C GLU A 16 10.59 -14.36 8.28
N GLN A 17 10.83 -15.65 7.99
CA GLN A 17 10.32 -16.29 6.78
C GLN A 17 8.78 -16.32 6.73
N ALA A 18 8.11 -16.65 7.84
CA ALA A 18 6.66 -16.65 7.92
C ALA A 18 6.07 -15.24 7.68
N THR A 19 6.69 -14.21 8.23
CA THR A 19 6.27 -12.83 8.04
C THR A 19 6.44 -12.40 6.58
N GLN A 20 7.57 -12.74 5.95
CA GLN A 20 7.80 -12.47 4.52
C GLN A 20 6.78 -13.19 3.63
N VAL A 21 6.50 -14.46 3.89
CA VAL A 21 5.49 -15.24 3.16
C VAL A 21 4.10 -14.64 3.38
N GLY A 22 3.75 -14.24 4.60
CA GLY A 22 2.49 -13.58 4.90
C GLY A 22 2.31 -12.27 4.15
N LEU A 23 3.34 -11.42 4.11
CA LEU A 23 3.33 -10.19 3.32
C LEU A 23 3.11 -10.47 1.83
N GLN A 24 3.85 -11.44 1.28
CA GLN A 24 3.87 -11.70 -0.15
C GLN A 24 2.64 -12.43 -0.68
N LEU A 25 2.12 -13.41 0.08
CA LEU A 25 1.09 -14.32 -0.40
C LEU A 25 -0.30 -14.04 0.19
N PHE A 26 -0.39 -13.16 1.18
CA PHE A 26 -1.66 -12.81 1.80
C PHE A 26 -1.91 -11.30 1.78
N VAL A 27 -1.02 -10.51 2.38
CA VAL A 27 -1.24 -9.06 2.55
C VAL A 27 -1.35 -8.37 1.19
N MET A 28 -0.42 -8.61 0.27
CA MET A 28 -0.42 -7.97 -1.04
C MET A 28 -1.63 -8.37 -1.89
N PRO A 29 -1.97 -9.67 -2.08
CA PRO A 29 -3.16 -10.04 -2.83
C PRO A 29 -4.48 -9.52 -2.22
N VAL A 30 -4.60 -9.50 -0.89
CA VAL A 30 -5.80 -8.94 -0.23
C VAL A 30 -5.93 -7.44 -0.52
N TRP A 31 -4.84 -6.71 -0.49
CA TRP A 31 -4.85 -5.27 -0.77
C TRP A 31 -5.20 -4.97 -2.23
N MET A 32 -4.60 -5.69 -3.18
CA MET A 32 -4.94 -5.56 -4.60
C MET A 32 -6.41 -5.93 -4.88
N GLY A 33 -6.91 -6.99 -4.22
CA GLY A 33 -8.32 -7.38 -4.27
C GLY A 33 -9.26 -6.30 -3.72
N ALA A 34 -8.84 -5.60 -2.64
CA ALA A 34 -9.59 -4.46 -2.10
C ALA A 34 -9.65 -3.30 -3.09
N GLY A 35 -8.53 -2.96 -3.76
CA GLY A 35 -8.51 -1.91 -4.79
C GLY A 35 -9.43 -2.23 -5.98
N PHE A 36 -9.47 -3.48 -6.42
CA PHE A 36 -10.44 -3.91 -7.44
C PHE A 36 -11.89 -3.78 -6.97
N ALA A 37 -12.18 -4.20 -5.72
CA ALA A 37 -13.52 -4.15 -5.14
C ALA A 37 -14.00 -2.70 -4.97
N ASP A 38 -13.10 -1.80 -4.61
CA ASP A 38 -13.37 -0.38 -4.46
C ASP A 38 -13.75 0.28 -5.80
N TRP A 39 -12.91 0.10 -6.83
CA TRP A 39 -13.26 0.52 -8.19
C TRP A 39 -14.62 -0.02 -8.64
N TRP A 40 -14.94 -1.28 -8.31
CA TRP A 40 -16.22 -1.87 -8.67
C TRP A 40 -17.40 -1.22 -7.92
N CYS A 41 -17.21 -0.79 -6.67
CA CYS A 41 -18.21 0.00 -5.93
C CYS A 41 -18.43 1.35 -6.60
N HIS A 42 -17.35 2.06 -6.99
CA HIS A 42 -17.44 3.34 -7.70
C HIS A 42 -18.17 3.21 -9.05
N ARG A 43 -17.92 2.12 -9.75
CA ARG A 43 -18.62 1.81 -11.00
C ARG A 43 -20.12 1.62 -10.82
N ARG A 44 -20.54 1.12 -9.66
CA ARG A 44 -21.95 0.89 -9.32
C ARG A 44 -22.67 2.12 -8.73
N SER A 45 -21.92 3.03 -8.17
CA SER A 45 -22.43 4.28 -7.62
C SER A 45 -22.45 5.43 -8.63
N ASP A 46 -22.14 5.14 -9.90
CA ASP A 46 -22.10 6.12 -10.99
C ASP A 46 -21.30 7.37 -10.59
N ILE A 47 -20.05 7.13 -10.12
CA ILE A 47 -19.15 8.19 -9.59
C ILE A 47 -18.98 9.33 -10.59
N GLU A 48 -19.01 9.04 -11.91
CA GLU A 48 -18.89 10.02 -12.98
C GLU A 48 -20.00 11.06 -12.98
N ASP A 49 -21.21 10.70 -12.54
CA ASP A 49 -22.38 11.56 -12.50
C ASP A 49 -22.59 12.25 -11.14
N THR A 50 -21.76 11.93 -10.15
CA THR A 50 -21.90 12.42 -8.76
C THR A 50 -20.67 13.21 -8.31
N ALA A 51 -19.65 12.55 -7.75
CA ALA A 51 -18.43 13.21 -7.26
C ALA A 51 -17.40 13.49 -8.35
N GLY A 52 -17.41 12.71 -9.42
CA GLY A 52 -16.77 12.99 -10.69
C GLY A 52 -15.23 13.01 -10.65
N THR A 53 -14.68 13.84 -11.52
CA THR A 53 -13.24 13.90 -11.79
C THR A 53 -12.39 14.20 -10.57
N THR A 54 -12.88 14.97 -9.62
CA THR A 54 -12.10 15.38 -8.44
C THR A 54 -11.89 14.19 -7.50
N GLU A 55 -12.91 13.43 -7.17
CA GLU A 55 -12.79 12.23 -6.32
C GLU A 55 -11.92 11.18 -7.01
N SER A 56 -12.14 10.93 -8.30
CA SER A 56 -11.33 9.99 -9.06
C SER A 56 -9.83 10.41 -9.16
N ALA A 57 -9.54 11.72 -9.19
CA ALA A 57 -8.16 12.20 -9.11
C ALA A 57 -7.52 11.99 -7.73
N ILE A 58 -8.31 12.10 -6.66
CA ILE A 58 -7.89 11.78 -5.29
C ILE A 58 -7.53 10.28 -5.21
N HIS A 59 -8.38 9.40 -5.73
CA HIS A 59 -8.12 7.95 -5.78
C HIS A 59 -6.82 7.63 -6.53
N LEU A 60 -6.59 8.23 -7.70
CA LEU A 60 -5.35 8.02 -8.46
C LEU A 60 -4.11 8.52 -7.68
N THR A 61 -4.25 9.59 -6.90
CA THR A 61 -3.19 10.09 -6.02
C THR A 61 -2.89 9.07 -4.93
N MET A 62 -3.91 8.49 -4.29
CA MET A 62 -3.76 7.43 -3.27
C MET A 62 -3.10 6.18 -3.85
N MET A 63 -3.39 5.83 -5.10
CA MET A 63 -2.72 4.73 -5.80
C MET A 63 -1.23 5.03 -6.01
N ALA A 64 -0.86 6.25 -6.41
CA ALA A 64 0.54 6.65 -6.58
C ALA A 64 1.32 6.62 -5.26
N GLU A 65 0.74 7.10 -4.17
CA GLU A 65 1.32 7.06 -2.81
C GLU A 65 1.61 5.60 -2.40
N SER A 66 0.65 4.73 -2.56
CA SER A 66 0.73 3.32 -2.21
C SER A 66 1.74 2.57 -3.09
N SER A 67 1.76 2.90 -4.38
CA SER A 67 2.70 2.35 -5.35
C SER A 67 4.14 2.69 -5.01
N LEU A 68 4.43 3.92 -4.56
CA LEU A 68 5.76 4.32 -4.14
C LEU A 68 6.29 3.46 -2.99
N ALA A 69 5.51 3.28 -1.92
CA ALA A 69 5.90 2.44 -0.79
C ALA A 69 6.13 0.98 -1.20
N THR A 70 5.24 0.44 -2.04
CA THR A 70 5.34 -0.93 -2.56
C THR A 70 6.57 -1.12 -3.42
N LEU A 71 6.87 -0.21 -4.35
CA LEU A 71 8.06 -0.28 -5.20
C LEU A 71 9.34 -0.19 -4.39
N LEU A 72 9.41 0.67 -3.37
CA LEU A 72 10.56 0.72 -2.46
C LEU A 72 10.75 -0.60 -1.72
N GLY A 73 9.69 -1.19 -1.17
CA GLY A 73 9.73 -2.50 -0.52
C GLY A 73 10.12 -3.63 -1.47
N LEU A 74 9.73 -3.55 -2.74
CA LEU A 74 9.98 -4.58 -3.76
C LEU A 74 11.42 -4.55 -4.29
N PHE A 75 11.99 -3.35 -4.49
CA PHE A 75 13.26 -3.18 -5.20
C PHE A 75 14.41 -2.69 -4.33
N CYS A 76 14.14 -1.99 -3.21
CA CYS A 76 15.18 -1.40 -2.38
C CYS A 76 15.44 -2.20 -1.10
N GLU A 77 16.68 -2.11 -0.58
CA GLU A 77 17.01 -2.59 0.77
C GLU A 77 16.15 -1.84 1.79
N VAL A 78 15.40 -2.58 2.59
CA VAL A 78 14.57 -1.97 3.64
C VAL A 78 15.50 -1.59 4.80
N ASN A 79 15.76 -0.30 4.93
CA ASN A 79 16.60 0.32 5.94
C ASN A 79 15.88 1.54 6.54
N ALA A 80 16.54 2.31 7.39
CA ALA A 80 15.97 3.51 8.01
C ALA A 80 15.40 4.50 6.99
N GLY A 81 16.08 4.71 5.86
CA GLY A 81 15.63 5.59 4.79
C GLY A 81 14.34 5.11 4.11
N VAL A 82 14.29 3.82 3.76
CA VAL A 82 13.08 3.22 3.15
C VAL A 82 11.92 3.21 4.16
N LEU A 83 12.17 2.85 5.42
CA LEU A 83 11.13 2.90 6.47
C LEU A 83 10.59 4.32 6.64
N ALA A 84 11.45 5.34 6.69
CA ALA A 84 11.03 6.74 6.84
C ALA A 84 10.15 7.19 5.66
N VAL A 85 10.53 6.86 4.41
CA VAL A 85 9.69 7.16 3.24
C VAL A 85 8.37 6.40 3.31
N THR A 86 8.38 5.12 3.69
CA THR A 86 7.14 4.31 3.80
C THR A 86 6.19 4.89 4.87
N TYR A 87 6.70 5.29 6.02
CA TYR A 87 5.87 5.96 7.04
C TYR A 87 5.38 7.34 6.59
N GLY A 88 6.23 8.10 5.88
CA GLY A 88 5.85 9.39 5.32
C GLY A 88 4.73 9.25 4.28
N THR A 89 4.87 8.31 3.35
CA THR A 89 3.80 8.00 2.37
C THR A 89 2.53 7.49 3.03
N LEU A 90 2.64 6.65 4.06
CA LEU A 90 1.47 6.19 4.82
C LEU A 90 0.74 7.37 5.48
N ALA A 91 1.47 8.29 6.11
CA ALA A 91 0.87 9.46 6.75
C ALA A 91 0.16 10.37 5.72
N ILE A 92 0.77 10.58 4.55
CA ILE A 92 0.16 11.33 3.45
C ILE A 92 -1.09 10.61 2.95
N HIS A 93 -1.02 9.30 2.74
CA HIS A 93 -2.13 8.46 2.31
C HIS A 93 -3.34 8.54 3.26
N GLU A 94 -3.11 8.49 4.58
CA GLU A 94 -4.20 8.64 5.56
C GLU A 94 -4.85 10.04 5.49
N LEU A 95 -4.05 11.10 5.26
CA LEU A 95 -4.58 12.45 5.06
C LEU A 95 -5.38 12.55 3.76
N THR A 96 -4.89 11.95 2.68
CA THR A 96 -5.59 11.89 1.38
C THR A 96 -6.88 11.08 1.50
N ALA A 97 -6.89 9.99 2.28
CA ALA A 97 -8.10 9.21 2.56
C ALA A 97 -9.15 10.00 3.35
N ILE A 98 -8.73 10.82 4.33
CA ILE A 98 -9.64 11.74 5.05
C ILE A 98 -10.22 12.78 4.09
N LEU A 99 -9.39 13.33 3.19
CA LEU A 99 -9.82 14.26 2.17
C LEU A 99 -10.86 13.63 1.24
N ASP A 100 -10.62 12.39 0.80
CA ASP A 100 -11.49 11.61 -0.06
C ASP A 100 -12.88 11.44 0.54
N VAL A 101 -12.95 10.87 1.74
CA VAL A 101 -14.22 10.67 2.46
C VAL A 101 -14.94 12.00 2.71
N THR A 102 -14.20 13.06 3.07
CA THR A 102 -14.78 14.40 3.28
C THR A 102 -15.31 15.00 1.98
N TYR A 103 -14.64 14.74 0.86
CA TYR A 103 -15.09 15.22 -0.44
C TYR A 103 -16.33 14.46 -0.93
N ALA A 104 -16.37 13.13 -0.75
CA ALA A 104 -17.50 12.29 -1.14
C ALA A 104 -18.78 12.59 -0.33
N ASP A 105 -18.60 12.97 0.96
CA ASP A 105 -19.72 13.26 1.85
C ASP A 105 -20.65 14.36 1.29
N GLY A 106 -21.92 14.03 1.20
CA GLY A 106 -22.96 14.91 0.64
C GLY A 106 -22.97 15.02 -0.90
N ARG A 107 -22.02 14.38 -1.63
CA ARG A 107 -22.01 14.33 -3.11
C ARG A 107 -22.55 13.03 -3.65
N ARG A 108 -22.27 11.93 -2.98
CA ARG A 108 -22.78 10.61 -3.30
C ARG A 108 -23.01 9.77 -2.05
N GLU A 109 -23.77 8.72 -2.20
CA GLU A 109 -23.93 7.72 -1.15
C GLU A 109 -22.74 6.74 -1.19
N VAL A 110 -22.02 6.64 -0.06
CA VAL A 110 -21.00 5.62 0.16
C VAL A 110 -21.65 4.42 0.84
N THR A 111 -21.82 3.34 0.11
CA THR A 111 -22.52 2.15 0.60
C THR A 111 -21.78 1.48 1.76
N PRO A 112 -22.47 0.70 2.64
CA PRO A 112 -21.80 -0.06 3.70
C PRO A 112 -20.73 -1.04 3.19
N LEU A 113 -20.92 -1.62 2.00
CA LEU A 113 -19.92 -2.48 1.37
C LEU A 113 -18.66 -1.69 1.00
N GLU A 114 -18.83 -0.53 0.41
CA GLU A 114 -17.74 0.36 0.03
C GLU A 114 -16.95 0.85 1.26
N GLN A 115 -17.66 1.28 2.32
CA GLN A 115 -17.02 1.64 3.60
C GLN A 115 -16.18 0.49 4.17
N TYR A 116 -16.66 -0.75 4.04
CA TYR A 116 -15.93 -1.94 4.47
C TYR A 116 -14.67 -2.16 3.62
N VAL A 117 -14.76 -2.01 2.32
CA VAL A 117 -13.64 -2.10 1.37
C VAL A 117 -12.61 -1.00 1.64
N HIS A 118 -13.02 0.26 1.81
CA HIS A 118 -12.16 1.37 2.22
C HIS A 118 -11.39 1.04 3.52
N GLY A 119 -12.04 0.34 4.46
CA GLY A 119 -11.39 -0.13 5.67
C GLY A 119 -10.18 -1.05 5.41
N PHE A 120 -10.18 -1.84 4.34
CA PHE A 120 -9.02 -2.64 3.93
C PHE A 120 -7.95 -1.79 3.26
N LEU A 121 -8.34 -0.84 2.42
CA LEU A 121 -7.39 0.02 1.69
C LEU A 121 -6.50 0.84 2.64
N GLY A 122 -7.03 1.32 3.77
CA GLY A 122 -6.22 2.02 4.78
C GLY A 122 -5.48 1.08 5.73
N ARG A 123 -6.15 0.04 6.26
CA ARG A 123 -5.56 -0.83 7.30
C ARG A 123 -4.48 -1.78 6.79
N VAL A 124 -4.60 -2.26 5.54
CA VAL A 124 -3.63 -3.20 4.97
C VAL A 124 -2.26 -2.55 4.75
N PRO A 125 -2.13 -1.33 4.19
CA PRO A 125 -0.85 -0.61 4.12
C PRO A 125 -0.22 -0.36 5.49
N MET A 126 -1.01 0.00 6.49
CA MET A 126 -0.55 0.16 7.87
C MET A 126 0.02 -1.15 8.42
N MET A 127 -0.69 -2.27 8.27
CA MET A 127 -0.24 -3.60 8.68
C MET A 127 1.04 -4.00 7.94
N ALA A 128 1.12 -3.79 6.63
CA ALA A 128 2.31 -4.07 5.83
C ALA A 128 3.52 -3.28 6.33
N THR A 129 3.35 -1.98 6.61
CA THR A 129 4.39 -1.10 7.14
C THR A 129 4.87 -1.58 8.52
N MET A 130 3.96 -1.98 9.40
CA MET A 130 4.31 -2.55 10.71
C MET A 130 5.09 -3.87 10.58
N LEU A 131 4.68 -4.76 9.68
CA LEU A 131 5.38 -6.02 9.44
C LEU A 131 6.77 -5.79 8.84
N LEU A 132 6.92 -4.84 7.91
CA LEU A 132 8.24 -4.41 7.41
C LEU A 132 9.12 -3.86 8.51
N THR A 133 8.55 -3.07 9.42
CA THR A 133 9.27 -2.53 10.59
C THR A 133 9.77 -3.62 11.51
N VAL A 134 8.94 -4.63 11.80
CA VAL A 134 9.32 -5.78 12.62
C VAL A 134 10.43 -6.60 11.95
N LEU A 135 10.36 -6.81 10.64
CA LEU A 135 11.40 -7.51 9.87
C LEU A 135 12.74 -6.78 9.87
N HIS A 136 12.72 -5.44 9.97
CA HIS A 136 13.91 -4.57 9.94
C HIS A 136 14.04 -3.77 11.24
N TRP A 137 13.77 -4.44 12.37
CA TRP A 137 13.69 -3.82 13.69
C TRP A 137 14.97 -3.11 14.13
N ASP A 138 16.13 -3.61 13.73
CA ASP A 138 17.42 -2.98 13.94
C ASP A 138 17.49 -1.58 13.31
N GLN A 139 17.01 -1.42 12.08
CA GLN A 139 16.95 -0.15 11.37
C GLN A 139 15.89 0.79 11.94
N ALA A 140 14.75 0.24 12.39
CA ALA A 140 13.72 1.01 13.08
C ALA A 140 14.24 1.58 14.42
N GLN A 141 14.94 0.77 15.22
CA GLN A 141 15.58 1.23 16.46
C GLN A 141 16.66 2.29 16.19
N ALA A 142 17.46 2.11 15.15
CA ALA A 142 18.49 3.06 14.78
C ALA A 142 17.89 4.40 14.32
N ALA A 143 16.81 4.38 13.51
CA ALA A 143 16.09 5.57 13.08
C ALA A 143 15.45 6.33 14.26
N GLY A 144 14.97 5.60 15.28
CA GLY A 144 14.44 6.17 16.51
C GLY A 144 15.49 6.63 17.52
N GLY A 145 16.80 6.52 17.21
CA GLY A 145 17.89 6.89 18.11
C GLY A 145 18.07 5.96 19.31
N LEU A 146 17.44 4.79 19.30
CA LEU A 146 17.44 3.87 20.43
C LEU A 146 18.70 2.98 20.44
N ARG A 147 19.15 2.51 19.26
CA ARG A 147 20.29 1.60 19.16
C ARG A 147 20.88 1.57 17.76
N GLY A 148 22.20 1.60 17.65
CA GLY A 148 22.92 1.50 16.37
C GLY A 148 22.94 2.80 15.57
N SER A 149 23.37 2.71 14.31
CA SER A 149 23.41 3.85 13.39
C SER A 149 22.44 3.62 12.24
N PRO A 150 21.56 4.58 11.93
CA PRO A 150 20.59 4.44 10.87
C PRO A 150 21.25 4.51 9.50
N ASP A 151 20.84 3.65 8.57
CA ASP A 151 21.21 3.73 7.16
C ASP A 151 20.09 4.43 6.39
N TRP A 152 20.33 5.67 5.96
CA TRP A 152 19.38 6.50 5.22
C TRP A 152 19.47 6.37 3.70
N ARG A 153 20.40 5.55 3.17
CA ARG A 153 20.67 5.47 1.73
C ARG A 153 19.69 4.54 1.04
N ILE A 154 18.85 5.06 0.17
CA ILE A 154 18.00 4.26 -0.69
C ILE A 154 18.86 3.60 -1.76
N ARG A 155 18.90 2.27 -1.78
CA ARG A 155 19.70 1.48 -2.72
C ARG A 155 18.98 0.18 -3.11
N PRO A 156 19.26 -0.37 -4.31
CA PRO A 156 18.66 -1.62 -4.75
C PRO A 156 19.00 -2.78 -3.80
N LYS A 157 18.08 -3.76 -3.72
CA LYS A 157 18.29 -4.99 -2.94
C LYS A 157 19.51 -5.76 -3.43
N ARG A 158 20.40 -6.12 -2.51
CA ARG A 158 21.54 -7.02 -2.77
C ARG A 158 21.08 -8.44 -3.11
N ARG A 159 19.98 -8.86 -2.47
CA ARG A 159 19.28 -10.13 -2.74
C ARG A 159 17.88 -9.83 -3.22
N PRO A 160 17.68 -9.64 -4.54
CA PRO A 160 16.38 -9.32 -5.08
C PRO A 160 15.37 -10.46 -4.83
N LEU A 161 14.11 -10.10 -4.63
CA LEU A 161 13.00 -11.04 -4.65
C LEU A 161 12.93 -11.76 -6.02
N SER A 162 12.30 -12.92 -6.08
CA SER A 162 12.20 -13.69 -7.32
C SER A 162 11.61 -12.86 -8.46
N ARG A 163 12.08 -13.09 -9.69
CA ARG A 163 11.58 -12.37 -10.87
C ARG A 163 10.07 -12.58 -11.06
N ALA A 164 9.60 -13.82 -10.84
CA ALA A 164 8.20 -14.17 -10.96
C ALA A 164 7.34 -13.39 -9.97
N TYR A 165 7.76 -13.32 -8.69
CA TYR A 165 7.03 -12.56 -7.67
C TYR A 165 6.97 -11.07 -8.00
N ARG A 166 8.10 -10.45 -8.37
CA ARG A 166 8.14 -9.04 -8.76
C ARG A 166 7.25 -8.75 -9.97
N ALA A 167 7.28 -9.63 -10.97
CA ALA A 167 6.43 -9.50 -12.16
C ALA A 167 4.93 -9.64 -11.79
N CYS A 168 4.58 -10.56 -10.88
CA CYS A 168 3.20 -10.73 -10.41
C CYS A 168 2.70 -9.46 -9.70
N VAL A 169 3.46 -8.94 -8.72
CA VAL A 169 3.08 -7.70 -8.00
C VAL A 169 2.95 -6.51 -8.95
N LEU A 170 3.90 -6.33 -9.89
CA LEU A 170 3.82 -5.25 -10.87
C LEU A 170 2.63 -5.39 -11.82
N ALA A 171 2.27 -6.62 -12.19
CA ALA A 171 1.11 -6.88 -13.03
C ALA A 171 -0.20 -6.59 -12.28
N GLU A 172 -0.29 -7.00 -11.01
CA GLU A 172 -1.44 -6.71 -10.14
C GLU A 172 -1.58 -5.21 -9.90
N MET A 173 -0.50 -4.50 -9.54
CA MET A 173 -0.48 -3.04 -9.40
C MET A 173 -0.94 -2.36 -10.69
N GLY A 174 -0.32 -2.70 -11.82
CA GLY A 174 -0.66 -2.11 -13.11
C GLY A 174 -2.10 -2.39 -13.54
N ALA A 175 -2.67 -3.55 -13.17
CA ALA A 175 -4.07 -3.86 -13.42
C ALA A 175 -5.01 -2.96 -12.59
N VAL A 176 -4.73 -2.78 -11.29
CA VAL A 176 -5.51 -1.90 -10.41
C VAL A 176 -5.35 -0.44 -10.85
N ASP A 177 -4.12 0.03 -11.08
CA ASP A 177 -3.87 1.40 -11.55
C ASP A 177 -4.62 1.70 -12.87
N ALA A 178 -4.67 0.74 -13.79
CA ALA A 178 -5.40 0.89 -15.06
C ALA A 178 -6.91 1.07 -14.85
N LEU A 179 -7.50 0.45 -13.82
CA LEU A 179 -8.92 0.62 -13.48
C LEU A 179 -9.19 2.04 -12.97
N TYR A 180 -8.32 2.60 -12.12
CA TYR A 180 -8.47 3.97 -11.63
C TYR A 180 -8.16 5.02 -12.71
N ILE A 181 -7.27 4.73 -13.66
CA ILE A 181 -7.07 5.56 -14.86
C ILE A 181 -8.32 5.52 -15.77
N GLU A 182 -8.95 4.36 -15.92
CA GLU A 182 -10.24 4.22 -16.63
C GLU A 182 -11.32 5.06 -15.95
N GLU A 183 -11.43 4.97 -14.63
CA GLU A 183 -12.39 5.73 -13.83
C GLU A 183 -12.20 7.23 -14.04
N LEU A 184 -10.97 7.74 -13.88
CA LEU A 184 -10.66 9.15 -14.11
C LEU A 184 -11.02 9.60 -15.55
N THR A 185 -10.70 8.76 -16.52
CA THR A 185 -11.01 9.05 -17.93
C THR A 185 -12.52 9.09 -18.17
N ARG A 186 -13.28 8.20 -17.55
CA ARG A 186 -14.74 8.14 -17.63
C ARG A 186 -15.37 9.37 -16.98
N CYS A 187 -14.93 9.73 -15.77
CA CYS A 187 -15.37 10.94 -15.07
C CYS A 187 -15.07 12.22 -15.88
N ALA A 188 -13.85 12.32 -16.45
CA ALA A 188 -13.47 13.49 -17.27
C ALA A 188 -14.35 13.62 -18.54
N ARG A 189 -14.73 12.52 -19.18
CA ARG A 189 -15.63 12.54 -20.34
C ARG A 189 -17.05 12.95 -19.97
N ALA A 190 -17.58 12.47 -18.84
CA ALA A 190 -18.89 12.86 -18.33
C ALA A 190 -18.94 14.35 -18.02
N GLY A 191 -17.93 14.90 -17.32
CA GLY A 191 -17.83 16.31 -17.00
C GLY A 191 -17.71 17.25 -18.20
N THR A 192 -17.23 16.76 -19.35
CA THR A 192 -17.17 17.55 -20.60
C THR A 192 -18.47 17.46 -21.43
N ALA A 193 -19.35 16.50 -21.12
CA ALA A 193 -20.61 16.33 -21.82
C ALA A 193 -21.76 17.15 -21.20
N THR A 194 -21.56 17.74 -20.03
CA THR A 194 -22.54 18.63 -19.39
C THR A 194 -22.31 20.05 -19.90
N PRO A 195 -23.29 20.68 -20.58
CA PRO A 195 -23.17 22.04 -21.15
C PRO A 195 -23.09 23.14 -20.10
#